data_551e5481f6f39460177772d23bdc1843
#
_entry.id   551e5481f6f39460177772d23bdc1843
#
_cell.length_a   1.000
_cell.length_b   1.000
_cell.length_c   1.000
_cell.angle_alpha   90.00
_cell.angle_beta   90.00
_cell.angle_gamma   90.00
#
_symmetry.space_group_name_H-M   'P 1'
#
loop_
_entity.id
_entity.type
_entity.pdbx_description
1 polymer ?
#
loop_
_entity_poly.entity_id
_entity_poly.type
_entity_poly.pdbx_seq_one_letter_code
_entity_poly.pdbx_strand_id
1 'polypeptide(L)'
;SGPTVSQTVARMERDGLLHVRTDRSLDLTDKGRDLATAVMRKHRLAERLLTDVLGLDIAKVHDEACRWEHVMSEEVEKRMVAVLDDPTRSPFGNPIPALSALGFDAPQPDQGTRAVDLPNGDEVSATVIQVNEILQVDDGTFQELTAAGIRVGAKVSVVNNSGTITLSTPDGGSVVLSDDLAHAVRVEV
;
A
#
# COMPACT_ATOMS: atom_id res chain seq x y z
N SER A 1 -22.43 11.86 -13.51
CA SER A 1 -21.81 10.57 -13.79
C SER A 1 -20.37 10.80 -14.23
N GLY A 2 -19.41 10.22 -13.52
CA GLY A 2 -18.00 10.28 -13.89
C GLY A 2 -17.70 9.54 -15.21
N PRO A 3 -16.49 9.74 -15.78
CA PRO A 3 -16.08 9.01 -16.98
C PRO A 3 -16.05 7.51 -16.70
N THR A 4 -16.41 6.71 -17.70
CA THR A 4 -16.30 5.26 -17.63
C THR A 4 -14.82 4.85 -17.61
N VAL A 5 -14.51 3.64 -17.10
CA VAL A 5 -13.15 3.07 -17.13
C VAL A 5 -12.54 3.15 -18.54
N SER A 6 -13.31 2.76 -19.57
CA SER A 6 -12.86 2.82 -20.96
C SER A 6 -12.52 4.24 -21.42
N GLN A 7 -13.29 5.26 -21.02
CA GLN A 7 -13.01 6.65 -21.34
C GLN A 7 -11.74 7.15 -20.64
N THR A 8 -11.53 6.74 -19.41
CA THR A 8 -10.33 7.07 -18.64
C THR A 8 -9.09 6.44 -19.30
N VAL A 9 -9.14 5.16 -19.63
CA VAL A 9 -8.05 4.44 -20.31
C VAL A 9 -7.72 5.10 -21.67
N ALA A 10 -8.73 5.39 -22.49
CA ALA A 10 -8.53 6.04 -23.79
C ALA A 10 -7.92 7.45 -23.66
N ARG A 11 -8.24 8.19 -22.59
CA ARG A 11 -7.61 9.48 -22.30
C ARG A 11 -6.15 9.31 -21.89
N MET A 12 -5.85 8.36 -21.01
CA MET A 12 -4.49 8.10 -20.55
C MET A 12 -3.59 7.63 -21.72
N GLU A 13 -4.13 6.83 -22.64
CA GLU A 13 -3.40 6.42 -23.83
C GLU A 13 -3.10 7.60 -24.75
N ARG A 14 -4.08 8.48 -25.02
CA ARG A 14 -3.86 9.72 -25.79
C ARG A 14 -2.84 10.65 -25.13
N ASP A 15 -2.82 10.70 -23.81
CA ASP A 15 -1.88 11.54 -23.03
C ASP A 15 -0.48 10.90 -22.96
N GLY A 16 -0.32 9.69 -23.53
CA GLY A 16 0.94 8.94 -23.59
C GLY A 16 1.37 8.40 -22.24
N LEU A 17 0.42 8.04 -21.36
CA LEU A 17 0.69 7.50 -20.04
C LEU A 17 0.67 5.97 -20.01
N LEU A 18 -0.06 5.35 -20.94
CA LEU A 18 -0.13 3.90 -21.06
C LEU A 18 -0.35 3.48 -22.52
N HIS A 19 -0.19 2.18 -22.75
CA HIS A 19 -0.57 1.49 -23.97
C HIS A 19 -1.56 0.37 -23.65
N VAL A 20 -2.61 0.23 -24.47
CA VAL A 20 -3.51 -0.92 -24.42
C VAL A 20 -2.96 -2.00 -25.34
N ARG A 21 -2.61 -3.15 -24.79
CA ARG A 21 -2.10 -4.31 -25.56
C ARG A 21 -3.23 -5.03 -26.29
N THR A 22 -2.88 -5.91 -27.20
CA THR A 22 -3.84 -6.72 -27.98
C THR A 22 -4.68 -7.67 -27.12
N ASP A 23 -4.14 -8.13 -25.99
CA ASP A 23 -4.83 -8.93 -24.98
C ASP A 23 -5.67 -8.09 -23.99
N ARG A 24 -5.76 -6.76 -24.23
CA ARG A 24 -6.43 -5.76 -23.40
C ARG A 24 -5.75 -5.48 -22.04
N SER A 25 -4.57 -5.99 -21.79
CA SER A 25 -3.77 -5.56 -20.64
C SER A 25 -3.29 -4.12 -20.84
N LEU A 26 -3.03 -3.43 -19.73
CA LEU A 26 -2.53 -2.06 -19.73
C LEU A 26 -1.04 -2.07 -19.37
N ASP A 27 -0.26 -1.33 -20.13
CA ASP A 27 1.17 -1.18 -19.92
C ASP A 27 1.53 0.31 -19.78
N LEU A 28 2.08 0.68 -18.63
CA LEU A 28 2.47 2.07 -18.39
C LEU A 28 3.70 2.42 -19.24
N THR A 29 3.67 3.58 -19.87
CA THR A 29 4.87 4.19 -20.47
C THR A 29 5.82 4.64 -19.36
N ASP A 30 7.07 4.98 -19.69
CA ASP A 30 7.99 5.57 -18.73
C ASP A 30 7.40 6.83 -18.09
N LYS A 31 6.81 7.72 -18.88
CA LYS A 31 6.09 8.90 -18.40
C LYS A 31 4.94 8.55 -17.44
N GLY A 32 4.17 7.53 -17.78
CA GLY A 32 3.06 7.06 -16.92
C GLY A 32 3.57 6.47 -15.61
N ARG A 33 4.66 5.71 -15.67
CA ARG A 33 5.31 5.12 -14.50
C ARG A 33 5.90 6.18 -13.57
N ASP A 34 6.59 7.18 -14.13
CA ASP A 34 7.17 8.29 -13.36
C ASP A 34 6.07 9.08 -12.64
N LEU A 35 4.96 9.38 -13.34
CA LEU A 35 3.82 10.08 -12.75
C LEU A 35 3.17 9.26 -11.64
N ALA A 36 2.90 7.98 -11.86
CA ALA A 36 2.34 7.09 -10.85
C ALA A 36 3.26 6.98 -9.63
N THR A 37 4.56 6.87 -9.84
CA THR A 37 5.56 6.84 -8.77
C THR A 37 5.54 8.12 -7.94
N ALA A 38 5.46 9.28 -8.58
CA ALA A 38 5.39 10.58 -7.89
C ALA A 38 4.10 10.72 -7.07
N VAL A 39 2.95 10.28 -7.61
CA VAL A 39 1.67 10.29 -6.89
C VAL A 39 1.74 9.36 -5.68
N MET A 40 2.21 8.13 -5.84
CA MET A 40 2.34 7.18 -4.72
C MET A 40 3.31 7.67 -3.64
N ARG A 41 4.39 8.35 -4.03
CA ARG A 41 5.30 8.98 -3.06
C ARG A 41 4.58 10.04 -2.23
N LYS A 42 3.84 10.93 -2.87
CA LYS A 42 3.04 11.98 -2.20
C LYS A 42 2.01 11.38 -1.26
N HIS A 43 1.28 10.37 -1.72
CA HIS A 43 0.29 9.65 -0.94
C HIS A 43 0.90 9.11 0.37
N ARG A 44 1.94 8.31 0.26
CA ARG A 44 2.58 7.65 1.41
C ARG A 44 3.31 8.62 2.35
N LEU A 45 3.87 9.71 1.83
CA LEU A 45 4.40 10.80 2.67
C LEU A 45 3.27 11.52 3.42
N ALA A 46 2.12 11.75 2.77
CA ALA A 46 0.96 12.32 3.43
C ALA A 46 0.44 11.40 4.53
N GLU A 47 0.32 10.09 4.29
CA GLU A 47 -0.06 9.11 5.32
C GLU A 47 0.84 9.20 6.55
N ARG A 48 2.17 9.27 6.37
CA ARG A 48 3.13 9.42 7.47
C ARG A 48 2.95 10.73 8.23
N LEU A 49 2.82 11.86 7.53
CA LEU A 49 2.61 13.14 8.18
C LEU A 49 1.31 13.17 8.98
N LEU A 50 0.23 12.66 8.39
CA LEU A 50 -1.10 12.60 9.02
C LEU A 50 -1.07 11.74 10.28
N THR A 51 -0.37 10.62 10.26
CA THR A 51 -0.28 9.69 11.39
C THR A 51 0.70 10.19 12.45
N ASP A 52 1.95 10.43 12.06
CA ASP A 52 3.05 10.60 13.01
C ASP A 52 3.13 12.01 13.59
N VAL A 53 2.73 13.02 12.83
CA VAL A 53 2.82 14.43 13.21
C VAL A 53 1.48 15.01 13.62
N LEU A 54 0.42 14.74 12.84
CA LEU A 54 -0.90 15.30 13.09
C LEU A 54 -1.78 14.41 13.98
N GLY A 55 -1.40 13.14 14.20
CA GLY A 55 -2.12 12.21 15.06
C GLY A 55 -3.51 11.85 14.55
N LEU A 56 -3.71 11.86 13.22
CA LEU A 56 -4.99 11.47 12.63
C LEU A 56 -5.24 9.97 12.87
N ASP A 57 -6.50 9.63 13.14
CA ASP A 57 -6.92 8.23 13.27
C ASP A 57 -6.56 7.44 12.01
N ILE A 58 -5.91 6.30 12.19
CA ILE A 58 -5.40 5.44 11.11
C ILE A 58 -6.49 5.04 10.11
N ALA A 59 -7.72 4.89 10.56
CA ALA A 59 -8.86 4.57 9.71
C ALA A 59 -9.27 5.70 8.74
N LYS A 60 -8.76 6.92 8.94
CA LYS A 60 -9.07 8.12 8.12
C LYS A 60 -7.88 8.57 7.29
N VAL A 61 -6.72 8.01 7.53
CA VAL A 61 -5.45 8.47 6.95
C VAL A 61 -5.44 8.31 5.45
N HIS A 62 -5.85 7.14 4.95
CA HIS A 62 -5.86 6.84 3.52
C HIS A 62 -6.72 7.82 2.72
N ASP A 63 -7.96 8.04 3.14
CA ASP A 63 -8.90 8.95 2.47
C ASP A 63 -8.39 10.39 2.42
N GLU A 64 -7.73 10.84 3.49
CA GLU A 64 -7.18 12.19 3.54
C GLU A 64 -5.92 12.31 2.67
N ALA A 65 -5.05 11.30 2.66
CA ALA A 65 -3.89 11.24 1.79
C ALA A 65 -4.27 11.27 0.30
N CYS A 66 -5.34 10.57 -0.10
CA CYS A 66 -5.90 10.62 -1.46
C CYS A 66 -6.31 12.04 -1.90
N ARG A 67 -6.74 12.89 -0.97
CA ARG A 67 -7.06 14.29 -1.28
C ARG A 67 -5.82 15.14 -1.44
N TRP A 68 -4.78 14.86 -0.66
CA TRP A 68 -3.56 15.68 -0.62
C TRP A 68 -2.60 15.38 -1.77
N GLU A 69 -2.50 14.14 -2.22
CA GLU A 69 -1.55 13.70 -3.24
C GLU A 69 -1.62 14.49 -4.55
N HIS A 70 -2.82 14.99 -4.91
CA HIS A 70 -3.05 15.71 -6.17
C HIS A 70 -2.69 17.19 -6.12
N VAL A 71 -2.57 17.77 -4.93
CA VAL A 71 -2.32 19.22 -4.75
C VAL A 71 -0.95 19.53 -4.13
N MET A 72 -0.26 18.50 -3.64
CA MET A 72 1.03 18.64 -2.97
C MET A 72 2.14 18.97 -3.95
N SER A 73 2.91 20.02 -3.68
CA SER A 73 4.11 20.38 -4.44
C SER A 73 5.33 19.58 -3.98
N GLU A 74 6.34 19.49 -4.83
CA GLU A 74 7.63 18.85 -4.49
C GLU A 74 8.33 19.54 -3.30
N GLU A 75 8.19 20.86 -3.17
CA GLU A 75 8.75 21.59 -2.03
C GLU A 75 8.12 21.13 -0.71
N VAL A 76 6.81 20.85 -0.70
CA VAL A 76 6.11 20.28 0.47
C VAL A 76 6.60 18.86 0.74
N GLU A 77 6.78 18.03 -0.27
CA GLU A 77 7.34 16.68 -0.11
C GLU A 77 8.72 16.72 0.56
N LYS A 78 9.61 17.62 0.10
CA LYS A 78 10.95 17.82 0.72
C LYS A 78 10.87 18.22 2.18
N ARG A 79 9.89 19.05 2.55
CA ARG A 79 9.67 19.45 3.95
C ARG A 79 9.13 18.28 4.78
N MET A 80 8.24 17.48 4.22
CA MET A 80 7.75 16.27 4.89
C MET A 80 8.90 15.30 5.18
N VAL A 81 9.74 15.01 4.20
CA VAL A 81 10.92 14.14 4.39
C VAL A 81 11.84 14.68 5.49
N ALA A 82 11.99 16.00 5.61
CA ALA A 82 12.84 16.63 6.62
C ALA A 82 12.28 16.55 8.05
N VAL A 83 10.97 16.43 8.24
CA VAL A 83 10.31 16.38 9.56
C VAL A 83 9.92 14.98 10.00
N LEU A 84 9.83 14.04 9.07
CA LEU A 84 9.50 12.65 9.37
C LEU A 84 10.76 11.89 9.83
N ASP A 85 10.59 11.06 10.85
CA ASP A 85 11.60 10.10 11.25
C ASP A 85 11.51 8.87 10.34
N ASP A 86 12.62 8.48 9.71
CA ASP A 86 12.71 7.38 8.74
C ASP A 86 11.52 7.33 7.73
N PRO A 87 11.48 8.22 6.72
CA PRO A 87 10.38 8.28 5.76
C PRO A 87 10.46 7.19 4.67
N THR A 88 10.93 5.99 4.99
CA THR A 88 11.12 4.91 4.01
C THR A 88 9.84 4.08 3.78
N ARG A 89 8.91 4.10 4.73
CA ARG A 89 7.64 3.35 4.67
C ARG A 89 6.47 4.22 5.11
N SER A 90 5.29 3.91 4.58
CA SER A 90 4.01 4.44 5.07
C SER A 90 3.64 3.82 6.43
N PRO A 91 2.63 4.32 7.15
CA PRO A 91 2.13 3.71 8.39
C PRO A 91 1.64 2.27 8.19
N PHE A 92 1.27 1.92 6.95
CA PHE A 92 0.83 0.59 6.54
C PHE A 92 1.99 -0.29 6.04
N GLY A 93 3.24 0.15 6.20
CA GLY A 93 4.44 -0.59 5.82
C GLY A 93 4.80 -0.54 4.33
N ASN A 94 4.02 0.15 3.49
CA ASN A 94 4.30 0.26 2.06
C ASN A 94 5.54 1.13 1.82
N PRO A 95 6.54 0.66 1.03
CA PRO A 95 7.74 1.45 0.74
C PRO A 95 7.40 2.77 0.06
N ILE A 96 7.99 3.89 0.52
CA ILE A 96 7.82 5.19 -0.13
C ILE A 96 8.79 5.27 -1.31
N PRO A 97 8.29 5.36 -2.57
CA PRO A 97 9.13 5.24 -3.75
C PRO A 97 9.87 6.54 -4.07
N ALA A 98 10.98 6.42 -4.81
CA ALA A 98 11.73 7.54 -5.41
C ALA A 98 12.05 8.70 -4.45
N LEU A 99 12.42 8.41 -3.20
CA LEU A 99 12.85 9.41 -2.23
C LEU A 99 14.14 10.13 -2.65
N SER A 100 14.98 9.45 -3.45
CA SER A 100 16.21 10.04 -4.03
C SER A 100 15.91 11.24 -4.92
N ALA A 101 14.74 11.29 -5.57
CA ALA A 101 14.31 12.48 -6.33
C ALA A 101 14.09 13.71 -5.44
N LEU A 102 13.89 13.52 -4.13
CA LEU A 102 13.76 14.58 -3.13
C LEU A 102 15.08 14.86 -2.39
N GLY A 103 16.16 14.17 -2.78
CA GLY A 103 17.47 14.29 -2.13
C GLY A 103 17.63 13.43 -0.87
N PHE A 104 16.77 12.43 -0.67
CA PHE A 104 16.86 11.50 0.45
C PHE A 104 17.26 10.12 -0.06
N ASP A 105 18.52 9.78 0.12
CA ASP A 105 19.07 8.49 -0.26
C ASP A 105 18.97 7.50 0.91
N ALA A 106 18.10 6.52 0.77
CA ALA A 106 17.96 5.41 1.71
C ALA A 106 17.93 4.07 0.95
N PRO A 107 18.42 2.99 1.57
CA PRO A 107 18.26 1.66 1.00
C PRO A 107 16.76 1.35 0.88
N GLN A 108 16.41 0.60 -0.17
CA GLN A 108 15.04 0.11 -0.30
C GLN A 108 14.72 -0.81 0.89
N PRO A 109 13.63 -0.57 1.61
CA PRO A 109 13.27 -1.41 2.74
C PRO A 109 12.92 -2.83 2.27
N ASP A 110 13.25 -3.83 3.09
CA ASP A 110 12.90 -5.22 2.83
C ASP A 110 11.38 -5.35 2.70
N GLN A 111 10.93 -6.00 1.64
CA GLN A 111 9.50 -6.19 1.39
C GLN A 111 8.95 -7.46 2.03
N GLY A 112 9.79 -8.32 2.61
CA GLY A 112 9.37 -9.61 3.17
C GLY A 112 8.67 -10.52 2.15
N THR A 113 7.94 -11.50 2.65
CA THR A 113 7.22 -12.50 1.87
C THR A 113 5.73 -12.14 1.79
N ARG A 114 5.10 -12.27 0.63
CA ARG A 114 3.64 -12.18 0.57
C ARG A 114 3.03 -13.36 1.31
N ALA A 115 2.00 -13.14 2.09
CA ALA A 115 1.36 -14.20 2.86
C ALA A 115 0.87 -15.37 1.97
N VAL A 116 0.46 -15.07 0.72
CA VAL A 116 0.03 -16.06 -0.26
C VAL A 116 1.17 -16.94 -0.81
N ASP A 117 2.43 -16.51 -0.68
CA ASP A 117 3.60 -17.27 -1.13
C ASP A 117 4.16 -18.19 -0.02
N LEU A 118 3.58 -18.19 1.18
CA LEU A 118 3.95 -19.09 2.26
C LEU A 118 3.54 -20.55 1.94
N PRO A 119 4.19 -21.56 2.56
CA PRO A 119 3.85 -22.97 2.34
C PRO A 119 2.35 -23.23 2.55
N ASN A 120 1.76 -24.03 1.66
CA ASN A 120 0.35 -24.34 1.69
C ASN A 120 0.03 -25.36 2.78
N GLY A 121 -0.99 -25.10 3.59
CA GLY A 121 -1.49 -25.97 4.64
C GLY A 121 -0.71 -25.91 5.97
N ASP A 122 0.46 -25.30 5.99
CA ASP A 122 1.26 -25.14 7.20
C ASP A 122 0.87 -23.86 7.95
N GLU A 123 0.95 -23.92 9.27
CA GLU A 123 0.84 -22.76 10.14
C GLU A 123 2.21 -22.13 10.31
N VAL A 124 2.35 -20.88 9.88
CA VAL A 124 3.62 -20.13 9.91
C VAL A 124 3.47 -18.94 10.87
N SER A 125 4.34 -18.88 11.88
CA SER A 125 4.44 -17.70 12.75
C SER A 125 5.23 -16.59 12.05
N ALA A 126 4.67 -15.40 11.99
CA ALA A 126 5.25 -14.29 11.27
C ALA A 126 4.88 -12.93 11.90
N THR A 127 5.55 -11.88 11.44
CA THR A 127 5.22 -10.50 11.79
C THR A 127 4.68 -9.78 10.55
N VAL A 128 3.55 -9.10 10.67
CA VAL A 128 3.01 -8.29 9.57
C VAL A 128 3.91 -7.09 9.34
N ILE A 129 4.43 -6.93 8.12
CA ILE A 129 5.30 -5.79 7.76
C ILE A 129 4.65 -4.84 6.76
N GLN A 130 3.60 -5.28 6.06
CA GLN A 130 2.91 -4.45 5.07
C GLN A 130 1.46 -4.88 4.90
N VAL A 131 0.58 -3.87 4.83
CA VAL A 131 -0.82 -3.96 4.40
C VAL A 131 -0.97 -3.05 3.18
N ASN A 132 -1.25 -3.63 2.01
CA ASN A 132 -1.30 -2.89 0.75
C ASN A 132 -2.54 -1.99 0.67
N GLU A 133 -2.47 -0.93 -0.13
CA GLU A 133 -3.53 0.07 -0.34
C GLU A 133 -4.88 -0.55 -0.74
N ILE A 134 -4.89 -1.67 -1.47
CA ILE A 134 -6.15 -2.34 -1.85
C ILE A 134 -6.99 -2.75 -0.64
N LEU A 135 -6.35 -3.13 0.48
CA LEU A 135 -7.05 -3.45 1.73
C LEU A 135 -7.53 -2.21 2.48
N GLN A 136 -6.89 -1.06 2.26
CA GLN A 136 -7.27 0.20 2.88
C GLN A 136 -8.48 0.85 2.18
N VAL A 137 -8.67 0.56 0.89
CA VAL A 137 -9.82 1.01 0.09
C VAL A 137 -11.07 0.17 0.39
N ASP A 138 -10.90 -1.07 0.81
CA ASP A 138 -12.01 -1.94 1.24
C ASP A 138 -12.30 -1.72 2.73
N ASP A 139 -13.19 -0.77 3.02
CA ASP A 139 -13.57 -0.39 4.37
C ASP A 139 -13.94 -1.60 5.26
N GLY A 140 -14.62 -2.59 4.71
CA GLY A 140 -15.03 -3.79 5.44
C GLY A 140 -13.83 -4.61 5.89
N THR A 141 -12.96 -4.98 4.97
CA THR A 141 -11.76 -5.79 5.24
C THR A 141 -10.77 -5.04 6.13
N PHE A 142 -10.59 -3.73 5.91
CA PHE A 142 -9.70 -2.94 6.76
C PHE A 142 -10.19 -2.84 8.21
N GLN A 143 -11.49 -2.68 8.42
CA GLN A 143 -12.10 -2.69 9.74
C GLN A 143 -11.95 -4.06 10.44
N GLU A 144 -12.14 -5.17 9.70
CA GLU A 144 -11.94 -6.52 10.23
C GLU A 144 -10.49 -6.75 10.66
N LEU A 145 -9.51 -6.36 9.83
CA LEU A 145 -8.09 -6.44 10.17
C LEU A 145 -7.77 -5.64 11.43
N THR A 146 -8.27 -4.41 11.50
CA THR A 146 -8.05 -3.50 12.65
C THR A 146 -8.69 -4.06 13.93
N ALA A 147 -9.93 -4.56 13.85
CA ALA A 147 -10.64 -5.16 14.98
C ALA A 147 -9.97 -6.45 15.49
N ALA A 148 -9.38 -7.23 14.58
CA ALA A 148 -8.60 -8.42 14.92
C ALA A 148 -7.18 -8.09 15.45
N GLY A 149 -6.78 -6.82 15.48
CA GLY A 149 -5.43 -6.40 15.89
C GLY A 149 -4.35 -6.68 14.85
N ILE A 150 -4.72 -6.96 13.59
CA ILE A 150 -3.81 -7.24 12.48
C ILE A 150 -3.38 -5.92 11.85
N ARG A 151 -2.16 -5.50 12.16
CA ARG A 151 -1.54 -4.26 11.71
C ARG A 151 -0.04 -4.44 11.56
N VAL A 152 0.64 -3.49 10.94
CA VAL A 152 2.11 -3.51 10.86
C VAL A 152 2.73 -3.68 12.25
N GLY A 153 3.67 -4.61 12.37
CA GLY A 153 4.30 -5.00 13.64
C GLY A 153 3.53 -6.06 14.44
N ALA A 154 2.30 -6.42 14.06
CA ALA A 154 1.56 -7.47 14.76
C ALA A 154 2.17 -8.84 14.50
N LYS A 155 2.33 -9.65 15.55
CA LYS A 155 2.64 -11.07 15.43
C LYS A 155 1.39 -11.83 15.07
N VAL A 156 1.48 -12.66 14.06
CA VAL A 156 0.36 -13.44 13.53
C VAL A 156 0.79 -14.88 13.25
N SER A 157 -0.17 -15.78 13.34
CA SER A 157 -0.11 -17.07 12.68
C SER A 157 -0.76 -16.94 11.31
N VAL A 158 -0.11 -17.44 10.28
CA VAL A 158 -0.55 -17.40 8.89
C VAL A 158 -0.76 -18.82 8.39
N VAL A 159 -1.95 -19.10 7.86
CA VAL A 159 -2.25 -20.37 7.19
C VAL A 159 -2.66 -20.05 5.75
N ASN A 160 -1.91 -20.58 4.80
CA ASN A 160 -2.24 -20.50 3.37
C ASN A 160 -3.01 -21.75 2.95
N ASN A 161 -4.24 -21.57 2.50
CA ASN A 161 -5.10 -22.63 1.99
C ASN A 161 -5.34 -22.44 0.49
N SER A 162 -4.31 -22.70 -0.32
CA SER A 162 -4.37 -22.62 -1.80
C SER A 162 -4.82 -21.24 -2.32
N GLY A 163 -4.23 -20.18 -1.74
CA GLY A 163 -4.50 -18.79 -2.12
C GLY A 163 -5.40 -18.04 -1.14
N THR A 164 -6.27 -18.72 -0.40
CA THR A 164 -6.99 -18.11 0.73
C THR A 164 -6.09 -18.06 1.96
N ILE A 165 -5.94 -16.89 2.58
CA ILE A 165 -5.07 -16.71 3.74
C ILE A 165 -5.91 -16.50 4.99
N THR A 166 -5.60 -17.26 6.04
CA THR A 166 -6.09 -16.98 7.40
C THR A 166 -4.96 -16.34 8.21
N LEU A 167 -5.22 -15.17 8.76
CA LEU A 167 -4.34 -14.46 9.68
C LEU A 167 -4.96 -14.53 11.07
N SER A 168 -4.20 -14.98 12.07
CA SER A 168 -4.69 -15.07 13.46
C SER A 168 -3.71 -14.41 14.42
N THR A 169 -4.19 -13.60 15.36
CA THR A 169 -3.37 -12.99 16.40
C THR A 169 -3.36 -13.84 17.67
N PRO A 170 -2.33 -13.75 18.51
CA PRO A 170 -2.26 -14.46 19.80
C PRO A 170 -3.45 -14.18 20.72
N ASP A 171 -4.07 -13.01 20.59
CA ASP A 171 -5.23 -12.58 21.40
C ASP A 171 -6.57 -13.14 20.88
N GLY A 172 -6.54 -13.96 19.84
CA GLY A 172 -7.70 -14.67 19.29
C GLY A 172 -8.44 -13.93 18.17
N GLY A 173 -7.96 -12.78 17.73
CA GLY A 173 -8.45 -12.13 16.51
C GLY A 173 -8.08 -12.95 15.28
N SER A 174 -8.99 -13.08 14.32
CA SER A 174 -8.74 -13.82 13.08
C SER A 174 -9.47 -13.20 11.90
N VAL A 175 -8.79 -13.13 10.75
CA VAL A 175 -9.34 -12.63 9.48
C VAL A 175 -8.98 -13.59 8.36
N VAL A 176 -9.91 -13.84 7.46
CA VAL A 176 -9.71 -14.65 6.26
C VAL A 176 -9.71 -13.73 5.05
N LEU A 177 -8.61 -13.72 4.30
CA LEU A 177 -8.49 -12.99 3.04
C LEU A 177 -8.70 -13.96 1.87
N SER A 178 -9.58 -13.59 0.95
CA SER A 178 -9.81 -14.33 -0.31
C SER A 178 -8.61 -14.22 -1.24
N ASP A 179 -8.57 -15.06 -2.27
CA ASP A 179 -7.50 -15.09 -3.28
C ASP A 179 -7.17 -13.71 -3.87
N ASP A 180 -8.19 -12.89 -4.10
CA ASP A 180 -8.04 -11.53 -4.65
C ASP A 180 -7.31 -10.56 -3.70
N LEU A 181 -7.38 -10.79 -2.40
CA LEU A 181 -6.80 -9.93 -1.36
C LEU A 181 -5.61 -10.55 -0.64
N ALA A 182 -5.42 -11.87 -0.75
CA ALA A 182 -4.38 -12.62 -0.04
C ALA A 182 -2.95 -12.13 -0.36
N HIS A 183 -2.74 -11.59 -1.57
CA HIS A 183 -1.45 -11.04 -1.99
C HIS A 183 -1.12 -9.66 -1.38
N ALA A 184 -2.09 -9.04 -0.72
CA ALA A 184 -2.00 -7.66 -0.24
C ALA A 184 -1.38 -7.53 1.16
N VAL A 185 -1.14 -8.65 1.85
CA VAL A 185 -0.41 -8.68 3.13
C VAL A 185 0.97 -9.29 2.92
N ARG A 186 1.98 -8.64 3.49
CA ARG A 186 3.35 -9.15 3.51
C ARG A 186 3.82 -9.30 4.94
N VAL A 187 4.61 -10.35 5.16
CA VAL A 187 5.09 -10.75 6.47
C VAL A 187 6.59 -11.04 6.46
N GLU A 188 7.19 -10.92 7.63
CA GLU A 188 8.52 -11.40 7.96
C GLU A 188 8.37 -12.68 8.78
N VAL A 189 9.04 -13.76 8.36
CA VAL A 189 9.03 -15.10 8.99
C VAL A 189 10.23 -15.27 9.89
#